data_7409eb2634690cb7067f56ea645eaad5
#
_entry.id   7409eb2634690cb7067f56ea645eaad5
#
_cell.length_a   1.000
_cell.length_b   1.000
_cell.length_c   1.000
_cell.angle_alpha   90.00
_cell.angle_beta   90.00
_cell.angle_gamma   90.00
#
_symmetry.space_group_name_H-M   'P 1'
#
loop_
_entity.id
_entity.type
_entity.pdbx_description
1 polymer ?
#
loop_
_entity_poly.entity_id
_entity_poly.type
_entity_poly.pdbx_seq_one_letter_code
_entity_poly.pdbx_strand_id
1 'polypeptide(L)'
;MFDFNFEFHNPYWLLLFLVFIPLFLLRRGNVEKSIVVPATQGMTVSTSAIWIKRFLHFTKYMVLAFLILAMARPRTFTVSQNEDPEKGIDILLAVDVSLSMLSRDLEPDRLSALQRIAVDFVKQRTGDRIGLVTYSGEALTKVPVTTDHQVLIEEIQSINPLELSPGTAIGEGLGVAVSHLRTSTSKSKVIVLMTDGVNTIENAMPAQTAAELAASTGIKVYTIGIGTNGLALMPTNVDLFGDLVFTETEVQIDEPALLDIARTTGGKYFRATSNSTLQQVYQEINQLEKSQINSSKMYNYKEFYIFLLWAALALLVLDAFFRWWIYKFIT
;
A
#
# COMPACT_ATOMS: atom_id res chain seq x y z
N MET A 1 -0.87 -5.08 -24.85
CA MET A 1 -1.47 -6.44 -24.89
C MET A 1 -2.43 -6.51 -23.73
N PHE A 2 -3.74 -6.52 -23.97
CA PHE A 2 -4.74 -6.53 -22.88
C PHE A 2 -4.87 -7.95 -22.38
N ASP A 3 -4.21 -8.26 -21.26
CA ASP A 3 -4.44 -9.52 -20.55
C ASP A 3 -5.81 -9.43 -19.85
N PHE A 4 -6.86 -9.83 -20.58
CA PHE A 4 -8.17 -10.05 -19.98
C PHE A 4 -8.13 -11.38 -19.22
N ASN A 5 -7.79 -11.33 -17.95
CA ASN A 5 -7.95 -12.50 -17.08
C ASN A 5 -9.43 -12.66 -16.76
N PHE A 6 -10.07 -13.61 -17.46
CA PHE A 6 -11.49 -13.95 -17.30
C PHE A 6 -11.62 -15.12 -16.32
N GLU A 7 -12.47 -14.98 -15.32
CA GLU A 7 -12.78 -16.05 -14.36
C GLU A 7 -14.25 -16.06 -13.97
N PHE A 8 -14.71 -17.20 -13.44
CA PHE A 8 -16.02 -17.31 -12.80
C PHE A 8 -15.85 -17.24 -11.30
N HIS A 9 -16.61 -16.35 -10.63
CA HIS A 9 -16.58 -16.27 -9.16
C HIS A 9 -17.09 -17.55 -8.51
N ASN A 10 -18.17 -18.13 -9.07
CA ASN A 10 -18.81 -19.33 -8.56
C ASN A 10 -18.94 -20.40 -9.66
N PRO A 11 -17.86 -21.07 -10.08
CA PRO A 11 -17.88 -22.02 -11.20
C PRO A 11 -18.80 -23.23 -10.98
N TYR A 12 -19.09 -23.59 -9.73
CA TYR A 12 -19.97 -24.72 -9.38
C TYR A 12 -21.38 -24.59 -9.94
N TRP A 13 -21.91 -23.37 -10.14
CA TRP A 13 -23.20 -23.15 -10.77
C TRP A 13 -23.27 -23.62 -12.22
N LEU A 14 -22.13 -23.74 -12.90
CA LEU A 14 -22.10 -24.32 -14.25
C LEU A 14 -22.49 -25.78 -14.27
N LEU A 15 -22.41 -26.51 -13.16
CA LEU A 15 -22.89 -27.89 -13.05
C LEU A 15 -24.41 -27.98 -13.27
N LEU A 16 -25.16 -26.87 -13.05
CA LEU A 16 -26.60 -26.86 -13.39
C LEU A 16 -26.87 -27.03 -14.88
N PHE A 17 -25.91 -26.85 -15.77
CA PHE A 17 -26.07 -27.24 -17.17
C PHE A 17 -26.34 -28.73 -17.34
N LEU A 18 -25.94 -29.57 -16.41
CA LEU A 18 -26.28 -31.00 -16.41
C LEU A 18 -27.78 -31.24 -16.32
N VAL A 19 -28.57 -30.31 -15.79
CA VAL A 19 -30.05 -30.40 -15.74
C VAL A 19 -30.64 -30.40 -17.14
N PHE A 20 -29.96 -29.85 -18.14
CA PHE A 20 -30.46 -29.91 -19.53
C PHE A 20 -30.49 -31.34 -20.07
N ILE A 21 -29.66 -32.27 -19.57
CA ILE A 21 -29.60 -33.65 -20.02
C ILE A 21 -30.92 -34.38 -19.72
N PRO A 22 -31.38 -34.46 -18.45
CA PRO A 22 -32.67 -35.12 -18.16
C PRO A 22 -33.85 -34.38 -18.79
N LEU A 23 -33.84 -33.04 -18.85
CA LEU A 23 -34.86 -32.26 -19.54
C LEU A 23 -34.99 -32.64 -21.03
N PHE A 24 -33.86 -32.86 -21.70
CA PHE A 24 -33.82 -33.26 -23.09
C PHE A 24 -34.30 -34.73 -23.26
N LEU A 25 -33.87 -35.63 -22.36
CA LEU A 25 -34.26 -37.05 -22.38
C LEU A 25 -35.74 -37.26 -22.08
N LEU A 26 -36.30 -36.57 -21.08
CA LEU A 26 -37.71 -36.62 -20.72
C LEU A 26 -38.61 -36.11 -21.86
N ARG A 27 -38.14 -35.15 -22.61
CA ARG A 27 -38.86 -34.63 -23.76
C ARG A 27 -38.90 -35.61 -24.93
N ARG A 28 -37.90 -36.45 -25.12
CA ARG A 28 -37.85 -37.48 -26.17
C ARG A 28 -38.90 -38.60 -25.92
N GLY A 29 -39.29 -38.80 -24.65
CA GLY A 29 -40.29 -39.80 -24.24
C GLY A 29 -41.74 -39.31 -24.24
N ASN A 30 -42.00 -38.01 -24.28
CA ASN A 30 -43.35 -37.45 -24.33
C ASN A 30 -43.86 -37.47 -25.79
N VAL A 31 -44.48 -38.57 -26.16
CA VAL A 31 -45.36 -38.60 -27.32
C VAL A 31 -46.47 -37.58 -27.06
N GLU A 32 -46.56 -36.54 -27.89
CA GLU A 32 -47.64 -35.56 -27.81
C GLU A 32 -49.00 -36.36 -27.80
N LYS A 33 -49.76 -36.22 -26.71
CA LYS A 33 -51.11 -36.70 -26.66
C LYS A 33 -51.91 -35.90 -27.69
N SER A 34 -52.07 -36.44 -28.91
CA SER A 34 -52.82 -35.78 -29.94
C SER A 34 -54.33 -35.94 -29.58
N ILE A 35 -54.94 -34.79 -29.30
CA ILE A 35 -56.41 -34.75 -29.22
C ILE A 35 -56.92 -34.88 -30.69
N VAL A 36 -57.51 -36.02 -31.00
CA VAL A 36 -58.12 -36.20 -32.31
C VAL A 36 -59.43 -35.41 -32.33
N VAL A 37 -59.41 -34.24 -32.98
CA VAL A 37 -60.62 -33.46 -33.23
C VAL A 37 -61.22 -33.91 -34.56
N PRO A 38 -62.49 -34.36 -34.58
CA PRO A 38 -63.07 -35.03 -35.75
C PRO A 38 -63.36 -34.13 -36.97
N ALA A 39 -63.01 -32.84 -36.95
CA ALA A 39 -63.39 -31.92 -38.01
C ALA A 39 -62.21 -31.00 -38.40
N THR A 40 -61.13 -31.56 -38.93
CA THR A 40 -60.01 -30.77 -39.49
C THR A 40 -59.86 -30.91 -41.01
N GLN A 41 -60.95 -31.22 -41.74
CA GLN A 41 -60.85 -31.14 -43.19
C GLN A 41 -60.70 -29.70 -43.68
N GLY A 42 -59.44 -29.35 -44.07
CA GLY A 42 -59.11 -28.05 -44.67
C GLY A 42 -58.15 -27.13 -43.90
N MET A 43 -57.75 -27.48 -42.69
CA MET A 43 -56.71 -26.62 -41.95
C MET A 43 -55.29 -27.03 -42.35
N THR A 44 -54.66 -26.25 -43.22
CA THR A 44 -53.23 -26.35 -43.49
C THR A 44 -52.48 -25.67 -42.35
N VAL A 45 -51.74 -26.45 -41.60
CA VAL A 45 -50.84 -25.88 -40.56
C VAL A 45 -49.76 -25.04 -41.27
N SER A 46 -49.78 -23.73 -41.06
CA SER A 46 -48.76 -22.85 -41.62
C SER A 46 -47.38 -23.26 -41.09
N THR A 47 -46.42 -23.41 -42.01
CA THR A 47 -45.02 -23.71 -41.68
C THR A 47 -44.42 -22.68 -40.71
N SER A 48 -44.87 -21.44 -40.79
CA SER A 48 -44.47 -20.36 -39.87
C SER A 48 -44.89 -20.62 -38.43
N ALA A 49 -46.09 -21.20 -38.20
CA ALA A 49 -46.56 -21.52 -36.85
C ALA A 49 -45.72 -22.62 -36.19
N ILE A 50 -45.22 -23.57 -36.94
CA ILE A 50 -44.32 -24.61 -36.44
C ILE A 50 -42.98 -24.01 -36.02
N TRP A 51 -42.44 -23.11 -36.81
CA TRP A 51 -41.17 -22.41 -36.50
C TRP A 51 -41.31 -21.51 -35.27
N ILE A 52 -42.42 -20.78 -35.12
CA ILE A 52 -42.69 -19.94 -33.96
C ILE A 52 -42.82 -20.83 -32.70
N LYS A 53 -43.52 -21.94 -32.75
CA LYS A 53 -43.65 -22.87 -31.62
C LYS A 53 -42.29 -23.46 -31.21
N ARG A 54 -41.42 -23.79 -32.18
CA ARG A 54 -40.04 -24.24 -31.90
C ARG A 54 -39.19 -23.12 -31.28
N PHE A 55 -39.29 -21.93 -31.80
CA PHE A 55 -38.58 -20.75 -31.27
C PHE A 55 -38.97 -20.46 -29.82
N LEU A 56 -40.28 -20.38 -29.49
CA LEU A 56 -40.80 -20.17 -28.15
C LEU A 56 -40.43 -21.31 -27.17
N HIS A 57 -40.15 -22.48 -27.65
CA HIS A 57 -39.63 -23.55 -26.83
C HIS A 57 -38.12 -23.36 -26.56
N PHE A 58 -37.37 -22.90 -27.53
CA PHE A 58 -35.93 -22.65 -27.41
C PHE A 58 -35.61 -21.47 -26.49
N THR A 59 -36.45 -20.42 -26.52
CA THR A 59 -36.28 -19.26 -25.64
C THR A 59 -36.24 -19.61 -24.16
N LYS A 60 -37.05 -20.57 -23.71
CA LYS A 60 -37.04 -21.02 -22.30
C LYS A 60 -35.70 -21.64 -21.88
N TYR A 61 -35.07 -22.42 -22.75
CA TYR A 61 -33.77 -23.02 -22.48
C TYR A 61 -32.69 -21.96 -22.51
N MET A 62 -32.79 -20.98 -23.41
CA MET A 62 -31.87 -19.82 -23.45
C MET A 62 -31.95 -18.97 -22.17
N VAL A 63 -33.17 -18.70 -21.69
CA VAL A 63 -33.37 -17.98 -20.43
C VAL A 63 -32.71 -18.74 -19.26
N LEU A 64 -32.95 -20.05 -19.16
CA LEU A 64 -32.34 -20.87 -18.13
C LEU A 64 -30.81 -20.88 -18.22
N ALA A 65 -30.27 -20.95 -19.46
CA ALA A 65 -28.82 -20.89 -19.69
C ALA A 65 -28.22 -19.55 -19.25
N PHE A 66 -28.86 -18.42 -19.59
CA PHE A 66 -28.40 -17.09 -19.14
C PHE A 66 -28.48 -16.93 -17.62
N LEU A 67 -29.52 -17.49 -16.98
CA LEU A 67 -29.62 -17.48 -15.52
C LEU A 67 -28.48 -18.28 -14.86
N ILE A 68 -28.17 -19.47 -15.38
CA ILE A 68 -27.07 -20.30 -14.88
C ILE A 68 -25.72 -19.57 -15.05
N LEU A 69 -25.50 -18.96 -16.22
CA LEU A 69 -24.29 -18.17 -16.46
C LEU A 69 -24.23 -16.93 -15.54
N ALA A 70 -25.36 -16.27 -15.30
CA ALA A 70 -25.40 -15.12 -14.38
C ALA A 70 -25.08 -15.55 -12.93
N MET A 71 -25.56 -16.73 -12.48
CA MET A 71 -25.23 -17.28 -11.16
C MET A 71 -23.76 -17.67 -11.03
N ALA A 72 -23.12 -18.09 -12.12
CA ALA A 72 -21.68 -18.38 -12.16
C ALA A 72 -20.82 -17.10 -12.01
N ARG A 73 -21.42 -15.89 -12.16
CA ARG A 73 -20.79 -14.58 -12.03
C ARG A 73 -19.50 -14.46 -12.83
N PRO A 74 -19.59 -14.39 -14.18
CA PRO A 74 -18.42 -14.13 -15.01
C PRO A 74 -17.87 -12.74 -14.69
N ARG A 75 -16.56 -12.68 -14.43
CA ARG A 75 -15.85 -11.44 -14.10
C ARG A 75 -14.49 -11.39 -14.75
N THR A 76 -14.04 -10.19 -15.05
CA THR A 76 -12.64 -9.94 -15.38
C THR A 76 -11.97 -9.26 -14.20
N PHE A 77 -10.70 -9.53 -14.00
CA PHE A 77 -9.92 -8.79 -13.03
C PHE A 77 -8.76 -8.08 -13.71
N THR A 78 -8.53 -6.86 -13.28
CA THR A 78 -7.32 -6.12 -13.60
C THR A 78 -6.50 -6.01 -12.34
N VAL A 79 -5.23 -6.40 -12.42
CA VAL A 79 -4.27 -6.14 -11.35
C VAL A 79 -3.90 -4.67 -11.47
N SER A 80 -4.52 -3.82 -10.65
CA SER A 80 -4.15 -2.43 -10.56
C SER A 80 -3.00 -2.31 -9.55
N GLN A 81 -1.88 -1.80 -10.01
CA GLN A 81 -0.86 -1.23 -9.13
C GLN A 81 -1.25 0.22 -8.83
N ASN A 82 -2.49 0.44 -8.39
CA ASN A 82 -2.83 1.76 -7.89
C ASN A 82 -2.12 1.92 -6.55
N GLU A 83 -1.26 2.89 -6.50
CA GLU A 83 -0.82 3.51 -5.26
C GLU A 83 -2.08 4.09 -4.60
N ASP A 84 -2.77 3.28 -3.78
CA ASP A 84 -3.80 3.81 -2.89
C ASP A 84 -3.11 4.82 -1.95
N PRO A 85 -3.53 6.08 -1.93
CA PRO A 85 -2.96 7.07 -1.01
C PRO A 85 -3.12 6.67 0.48
N GLU A 86 -4.01 5.73 0.79
CA GLU A 86 -4.18 5.16 2.14
C GLU A 86 -3.14 4.06 2.48
N LYS A 87 -2.27 3.68 1.55
CA LYS A 87 -1.27 2.60 1.74
C LYS A 87 0.16 3.09 1.87
N GLY A 88 0.39 4.38 1.99
CA GLY A 88 1.68 4.92 2.35
C GLY A 88 2.15 4.39 3.71
N ILE A 89 3.46 4.36 3.91
CA ILE A 89 4.06 4.08 5.22
C ILE A 89 4.19 5.37 6.02
N ASP A 90 4.19 5.23 7.34
CA ASP A 90 4.51 6.34 8.23
C ASP A 90 6.00 6.28 8.56
N ILE A 91 6.71 7.31 8.15
CA ILE A 91 8.14 7.45 8.40
C ILE A 91 8.35 8.62 9.35
N LEU A 92 9.20 8.44 10.35
CA LEU A 92 9.63 9.52 11.20
C LEU A 92 11.15 9.63 11.16
N LEU A 93 11.62 10.78 10.72
CA LEU A 93 13.04 11.12 10.70
C LEU A 93 13.42 11.64 12.10
N ALA A 94 14.28 10.92 12.80
CA ALA A 94 14.84 11.34 14.09
C ALA A 94 16.29 11.79 13.86
N VAL A 95 16.50 13.10 13.86
CA VAL A 95 17.75 13.75 13.45
C VAL A 95 18.50 14.28 14.66
N ASP A 96 19.71 13.82 14.84
CA ASP A 96 20.66 14.40 15.78
C ASP A 96 21.10 15.79 15.29
N VAL A 97 20.97 16.78 16.16
CA VAL A 97 21.37 18.16 15.91
C VAL A 97 22.40 18.65 16.94
N SER A 98 23.07 17.73 17.61
CA SER A 98 24.16 18.04 18.53
C SER A 98 25.32 18.70 17.80
N LEU A 99 26.19 19.38 18.56
CA LEU A 99 27.31 20.11 17.98
C LEU A 99 28.30 19.23 17.21
N SER A 100 28.39 17.94 17.54
CA SER A 100 29.18 16.95 16.79
C SER A 100 28.72 16.79 15.33
N MET A 101 27.46 17.06 15.05
CA MET A 101 26.91 17.04 13.69
C MET A 101 27.39 18.21 12.81
N LEU A 102 28.06 19.21 13.36
CA LEU A 102 28.76 20.24 12.61
C LEU A 102 30.19 19.85 12.25
N SER A 103 30.62 18.63 12.56
CA SER A 103 31.95 18.12 12.16
C SER A 103 32.09 18.08 10.64
N ARG A 104 33.31 18.42 10.16
CA ARG A 104 33.63 18.60 8.73
C ARG A 104 34.34 17.39 8.13
N ASP A 105 33.95 16.20 8.54
CA ASP A 105 34.38 14.93 7.89
C ASP A 105 33.45 14.52 6.72
N LEU A 106 32.27 15.14 6.62
CA LEU A 106 31.43 15.19 5.43
C LEU A 106 31.37 16.64 4.90
N GLU A 107 31.10 16.82 3.60
CA GLU A 107 31.05 18.15 2.97
C GLU A 107 29.62 18.72 2.87
N PRO A 108 29.38 19.93 3.36
CA PRO A 108 30.32 20.87 4.06
C PRO A 108 30.51 20.51 5.54
N ASP A 109 29.56 19.85 6.16
CA ASP A 109 29.49 19.24 7.49
C ASP A 109 28.43 18.11 7.50
N ARG A 110 28.39 17.30 8.58
CA ARG A 110 27.48 16.16 8.68
C ARG A 110 26.00 16.57 8.58
N LEU A 111 25.62 17.65 9.32
CA LEU A 111 24.22 18.11 9.37
C LEU A 111 23.76 18.64 8.01
N SER A 112 24.54 19.49 7.37
CA SER A 112 24.23 20.06 6.05
C SER A 112 24.16 18.98 4.98
N ALA A 113 25.04 17.97 5.04
CA ALA A 113 24.97 16.81 4.15
C ALA A 113 23.68 16.00 4.36
N LEU A 114 23.31 15.76 5.62
CA LEU A 114 22.10 15.07 6.00
C LEU A 114 20.85 15.82 5.53
N GLN A 115 20.73 17.12 5.81
CA GLN A 115 19.60 17.96 5.38
C GLN A 115 19.35 17.84 3.88
N ARG A 116 20.39 17.96 3.06
CA ARG A 116 20.29 17.86 1.60
C ARG A 116 19.73 16.51 1.17
N ILE A 117 20.27 15.43 1.72
CA ILE A 117 19.89 14.07 1.33
C ILE A 117 18.52 13.69 1.90
N ALA A 118 18.17 14.16 3.10
CA ALA A 118 16.83 13.98 3.67
C ALA A 118 15.76 14.68 2.83
N VAL A 119 16.03 15.88 2.31
CA VAL A 119 15.13 16.56 1.37
C VAL A 119 14.93 15.75 0.09
N ASP A 120 16.01 15.20 -0.48
CA ASP A 120 15.91 14.36 -1.69
C ASP A 120 15.13 13.05 -1.42
N PHE A 121 15.30 12.48 -0.23
CA PHE A 121 14.51 11.32 0.21
C PHE A 121 13.03 11.65 0.31
N VAL A 122 12.65 12.75 0.94
CA VAL A 122 11.26 13.20 1.07
C VAL A 122 10.61 13.41 -0.31
N LYS A 123 11.32 14.07 -1.23
CA LYS A 123 10.84 14.32 -2.60
C LYS A 123 10.52 13.04 -3.39
N GLN A 124 11.18 11.93 -3.09
CA GLN A 124 10.98 10.64 -3.76
C GLN A 124 9.80 9.83 -3.19
N ARG A 125 9.12 10.33 -2.15
CA ARG A 125 8.12 9.60 -1.35
C ARG A 125 6.73 10.24 -1.38
N THR A 126 6.18 10.46 -2.56
CA THR A 126 4.91 11.19 -2.77
C THR A 126 3.69 10.57 -2.09
N GLY A 127 3.71 9.26 -1.78
CA GLY A 127 2.58 8.54 -1.17
C GLY A 127 2.71 8.25 0.32
N ASP A 128 3.86 8.59 0.95
CA ASP A 128 4.13 8.30 2.35
C ASP A 128 3.82 9.51 3.24
N ARG A 129 3.51 9.24 4.52
CA ARG A 129 3.44 10.31 5.53
C ARG A 129 4.76 10.36 6.27
N ILE A 130 5.37 11.54 6.31
CA ILE A 130 6.70 11.71 6.90
C ILE A 130 6.64 12.80 7.97
N GLY A 131 7.33 12.58 9.10
CA GLY A 131 7.48 13.55 10.16
C GLY A 131 8.95 13.78 10.51
N LEU A 132 9.23 14.77 11.35
CA LEU A 132 10.56 15.18 11.76
C LEU A 132 10.62 15.40 13.27
N VAL A 133 11.52 14.72 13.92
CA VAL A 133 11.97 14.96 15.30
C VAL A 133 13.44 15.33 15.26
N THR A 134 13.80 16.44 15.88
CA THR A 134 15.19 16.81 16.14
C THR A 134 15.52 16.54 17.59
N TYR A 135 16.74 16.12 17.89
CA TYR A 135 17.18 15.91 19.25
C TYR A 135 18.66 16.26 19.44
N SER A 136 19.00 16.67 20.64
CA SER A 136 20.34 16.94 21.15
C SER A 136 20.36 16.52 22.63
N GLY A 137 20.57 17.40 23.59
CA GLY A 137 20.37 17.14 25.03
C GLY A 137 18.89 16.90 25.41
N GLU A 138 17.98 17.30 24.56
CA GLU A 138 16.52 17.11 24.63
C GLU A 138 15.96 16.81 23.24
N ALA A 139 14.67 16.44 23.16
CA ALA A 139 14.05 16.11 21.87
C ALA A 139 12.81 16.98 21.59
N LEU A 140 12.68 17.43 20.34
CA LEU A 140 11.60 18.28 19.87
C LEU A 140 10.96 17.72 18.59
N THR A 141 9.65 17.66 18.56
CA THR A 141 8.92 17.37 17.32
C THR A 141 8.81 18.63 16.49
N LYS A 142 9.53 18.69 15.38
CA LYS A 142 9.44 19.79 14.40
C LYS A 142 8.20 19.67 13.54
N VAL A 143 7.97 18.48 12.97
CA VAL A 143 6.82 18.21 12.11
C VAL A 143 6.19 16.87 12.51
N PRO A 144 4.92 16.84 12.92
CA PRO A 144 4.18 15.60 13.08
C PRO A 144 4.07 14.86 11.73
N VAL A 145 3.79 13.56 11.76
CA VAL A 145 3.64 12.76 10.54
C VAL A 145 2.56 13.35 9.62
N THR A 146 2.96 13.81 8.44
CA THR A 146 2.11 14.54 7.48
C THR A 146 2.35 14.09 6.04
N THR A 147 1.36 14.32 5.17
CA THR A 147 1.48 14.23 3.71
C THR A 147 1.97 15.54 3.08
N ASP A 148 2.02 16.63 3.86
CA ASP A 148 2.52 17.92 3.39
C ASP A 148 4.06 17.93 3.43
N HIS A 149 4.63 17.42 2.33
CA HIS A 149 6.09 17.34 2.18
C HIS A 149 6.75 18.71 1.99
N GLN A 150 5.99 19.74 1.58
CA GLN A 150 6.53 21.07 1.41
C GLN A 150 6.94 21.67 2.77
N VAL A 151 6.04 21.64 3.75
CA VAL A 151 6.33 22.07 5.12
C VAL A 151 7.46 21.27 5.72
N LEU A 152 7.49 19.94 5.51
CA LEU A 152 8.57 19.10 6.01
C LEU A 152 9.92 19.48 5.42
N ILE A 153 10.01 19.76 4.13
CA ILE A 153 11.23 20.18 3.45
C ILE A 153 11.74 21.52 4.00
N GLU A 154 10.84 22.49 4.20
CA GLU A 154 11.17 23.78 4.77
C GLU A 154 11.74 23.63 6.19
N GLU A 155 11.12 22.80 7.02
CA GLU A 155 11.59 22.51 8.38
C GLU A 155 12.94 21.75 8.41
N ILE A 156 13.15 20.78 7.50
CA ILE A 156 14.47 20.11 7.37
C ILE A 156 15.56 21.11 7.02
N GLN A 157 15.29 22.05 6.12
CA GLN A 157 16.25 23.06 5.69
C GLN A 157 16.54 24.12 6.76
N SER A 158 15.57 24.35 7.66
CA SER A 158 15.68 25.35 8.75
C SER A 158 16.26 24.80 10.05
N ILE A 159 16.63 23.50 10.12
CA ILE A 159 17.21 22.90 11.31
C ILE A 159 18.43 23.72 11.78
N ASN A 160 18.38 24.16 13.03
CA ASN A 160 19.48 24.90 13.68
C ASN A 160 20.01 24.08 14.87
N PRO A 161 21.31 23.71 14.88
CA PRO A 161 21.91 22.92 15.96
C PRO A 161 22.00 23.65 17.31
N LEU A 162 21.81 24.98 17.32
CA LEU A 162 21.84 25.80 18.55
C LEU A 162 20.46 26.00 19.19
N GLU A 163 19.42 25.37 18.65
CA GLU A 163 18.05 25.53 19.15
C GLU A 163 17.75 24.69 20.41
N LEU A 164 18.42 23.53 20.53
CA LEU A 164 18.24 22.61 21.64
C LEU A 164 19.39 22.67 22.65
N SER A 165 19.13 22.20 23.86
CA SER A 165 20.13 22.06 24.89
C SER A 165 21.33 21.23 24.42
N PRO A 166 22.58 21.60 24.73
CA PRO A 166 23.75 20.86 24.26
C PRO A 166 23.80 19.44 24.85
N GLY A 167 24.40 18.54 24.10
CA GLY A 167 24.52 17.11 24.43
C GLY A 167 23.86 16.21 23.40
N THR A 168 23.81 14.91 23.67
CA THR A 168 23.14 13.91 22.80
C THR A 168 22.38 12.92 23.66
N ALA A 169 21.05 12.90 23.53
CA ALA A 169 20.12 12.04 24.23
C ALA A 169 19.36 11.17 23.23
N ILE A 170 20.00 10.14 22.69
CA ILE A 170 19.46 9.28 21.63
C ILE A 170 18.13 8.64 22.06
N GLY A 171 18.05 8.18 23.31
CA GLY A 171 16.83 7.55 23.84
C GLY A 171 15.64 8.50 23.92
N GLU A 172 15.85 9.80 24.20
CA GLU A 172 14.79 10.81 24.18
C GLU A 172 14.31 11.04 22.74
N GLY A 173 15.23 11.24 21.79
CA GLY A 173 14.89 11.39 20.37
C GLY A 173 14.08 10.21 19.84
N LEU A 174 14.52 8.98 20.12
CA LEU A 174 13.84 7.77 19.73
C LEU A 174 12.49 7.61 20.47
N GLY A 175 12.43 7.91 21.77
CA GLY A 175 11.22 7.84 22.58
C GLY A 175 10.11 8.77 22.09
N VAL A 176 10.47 10.03 21.76
CA VAL A 176 9.53 10.99 21.16
C VAL A 176 9.04 10.49 19.80
N ALA A 177 9.95 9.98 18.94
CA ALA A 177 9.60 9.40 17.65
C ALA A 177 8.62 8.22 17.78
N VAL A 178 8.86 7.29 18.70
CA VAL A 178 7.99 6.16 18.99
C VAL A 178 6.62 6.64 19.48
N SER A 179 6.56 7.64 20.36
CA SER A 179 5.31 8.17 20.89
C SER A 179 4.39 8.70 19.78
N HIS A 180 4.94 9.35 18.76
CA HIS A 180 4.20 9.83 17.60
C HIS A 180 3.67 8.70 16.70
N LEU A 181 4.49 7.70 16.42
CA LEU A 181 4.09 6.59 15.55
C LEU A 181 3.21 5.56 16.26
N ARG A 182 3.21 5.50 17.58
CA ARG A 182 2.38 4.55 18.35
C ARG A 182 0.90 4.70 18.06
N THR A 183 0.42 5.94 17.88
CA THR A 183 -0.99 6.24 17.61
C THR A 183 -1.36 6.14 16.12
N SER A 184 -0.39 5.90 15.25
CA SER A 184 -0.62 5.75 13.82
C SER A 184 -1.41 4.46 13.51
N THR A 185 -2.33 4.56 12.56
CA THR A 185 -3.11 3.44 12.00
C THR A 185 -2.44 2.80 10.79
N SER A 186 -1.30 3.33 10.33
CA SER A 186 -0.56 2.77 9.20
C SER A 186 -0.09 1.35 9.49
N LYS A 187 -0.10 0.49 8.46
CA LYS A 187 0.36 -0.90 8.56
C LYS A 187 1.88 -1.02 8.72
N SER A 188 2.62 -0.11 8.14
CA SER A 188 4.09 -0.03 8.27
C SER A 188 4.48 1.29 8.91
N LYS A 189 5.25 1.19 9.97
CA LYS A 189 5.75 2.31 10.76
C LYS A 189 7.26 2.22 10.89
N VAL A 190 7.95 3.25 10.48
CA VAL A 190 9.41 3.28 10.37
C VAL A 190 9.97 4.53 11.02
N ILE A 191 11.02 4.36 11.81
CA ILE A 191 11.85 5.45 12.27
C ILE A 191 13.21 5.34 11.58
N VAL A 192 13.71 6.45 11.06
CA VAL A 192 15.09 6.59 10.57
C VAL A 192 15.84 7.46 11.58
N LEU A 193 16.62 6.80 12.42
CA LEU A 193 17.43 7.43 13.45
C LEU A 193 18.80 7.77 12.88
N MET A 194 19.18 9.04 12.93
CA MET A 194 20.41 9.58 12.34
C MET A 194 21.22 10.27 13.42
N THR A 195 22.43 9.79 13.65
CA THR A 195 23.31 10.27 14.72
C THR A 195 24.76 9.88 14.45
N ASP A 196 25.70 10.50 15.16
CA ASP A 196 27.05 9.96 15.30
C ASP A 196 27.18 8.88 16.40
N GLY A 197 26.10 8.63 17.15
CA GLY A 197 25.94 7.47 18.03
C GLY A 197 26.50 7.61 19.44
N VAL A 198 27.07 8.73 19.83
CA VAL A 198 27.62 8.90 21.17
C VAL A 198 26.60 9.57 22.10
N ASN A 199 26.02 8.78 23.03
CA ASN A 199 25.13 9.34 24.06
C ASN A 199 25.94 10.05 25.15
N THR A 200 25.61 11.32 25.42
CA THR A 200 26.38 12.15 26.41
C THR A 200 25.57 12.54 27.64
N ILE A 201 24.28 12.25 27.67
CA ILE A 201 23.36 12.59 28.78
C ILE A 201 23.07 11.34 29.62
N GLU A 202 23.67 11.28 30.83
CA GLU A 202 23.56 10.10 31.71
C GLU A 202 22.15 9.85 32.26
N ASN A 203 21.37 10.90 32.52
CA ASN A 203 20.02 10.80 33.11
C ASN A 203 18.89 10.76 32.07
N ALA A 204 19.22 10.69 30.77
CA ALA A 204 18.24 10.55 29.70
C ALA A 204 17.72 9.10 29.63
N MET A 205 16.57 8.92 28.94
CA MET A 205 16.06 7.58 28.66
C MET A 205 17.16 6.75 27.95
N PRO A 206 17.46 5.52 28.40
CA PRO A 206 18.36 4.65 27.67
C PRO A 206 17.85 4.34 26.26
N ALA A 207 18.72 4.45 25.25
CA ALA A 207 18.35 4.20 23.87
C ALA A 207 17.77 2.79 23.64
N GLN A 208 18.28 1.79 24.38
CA GLN A 208 17.79 0.44 24.34
C GLN A 208 16.34 0.31 24.85
N THR A 209 15.98 1.04 25.91
CA THR A 209 14.58 1.06 26.42
C THR A 209 13.63 1.66 25.38
N ALA A 210 14.04 2.71 24.68
CA ALA A 210 13.26 3.29 23.59
C ALA A 210 13.14 2.32 22.40
N ALA A 211 14.18 1.54 22.09
CA ALA A 211 14.15 0.51 21.05
C ALA A 211 13.21 -0.64 21.42
N GLU A 212 13.21 -1.11 22.66
CA GLU A 212 12.26 -2.13 23.15
C GLU A 212 10.81 -1.64 23.07
N LEU A 213 10.56 -0.37 23.37
CA LEU A 213 9.25 0.25 23.21
C LEU A 213 8.83 0.29 21.74
N ALA A 214 9.75 0.66 20.81
CA ALA A 214 9.51 0.61 19.37
C ALA A 214 9.15 -0.80 18.90
N ALA A 215 9.93 -1.80 19.30
CA ALA A 215 9.69 -3.21 18.95
C ALA A 215 8.32 -3.70 19.46
N SER A 216 7.94 -3.36 20.69
CA SER A 216 6.65 -3.75 21.29
C SER A 216 5.44 -3.17 20.57
N THR A 217 5.63 -2.03 19.86
CA THR A 217 4.59 -1.34 19.07
C THR A 217 4.66 -1.65 17.57
N GLY A 218 5.55 -2.56 17.15
CA GLY A 218 5.72 -2.96 15.77
C GLY A 218 6.34 -1.88 14.87
N ILE A 219 7.12 -0.95 15.47
CA ILE A 219 7.84 0.10 14.77
C ILE A 219 9.25 -0.38 14.48
N LYS A 220 9.68 -0.33 13.22
CA LYS A 220 11.05 -0.64 12.80
C LYS A 220 11.92 0.60 12.92
N VAL A 221 13.13 0.43 13.40
CA VAL A 221 14.12 1.52 13.48
C VAL A 221 15.31 1.20 12.58
N TYR A 222 15.49 2.00 11.55
CA TYR A 222 16.74 2.03 10.78
C TYR A 222 17.67 3.04 11.42
N THR A 223 18.88 2.62 11.73
CA THR A 223 19.89 3.49 12.33
C THR A 223 20.98 3.83 11.32
N ILE A 224 21.29 5.10 11.22
CA ILE A 224 22.35 5.62 10.33
C ILE A 224 23.41 6.29 11.19
N GLY A 225 24.58 5.66 11.30
CA GLY A 225 25.76 6.25 11.90
C GLY A 225 26.45 7.18 10.89
N ILE A 226 26.53 8.47 11.20
CA ILE A 226 27.06 9.49 10.28
C ILE A 226 28.44 9.95 10.76
N GLY A 227 29.42 9.87 9.88
CA GLY A 227 30.78 10.34 10.12
C GLY A 227 31.84 9.28 9.94
N THR A 228 33.06 9.65 10.23
CA THR A 228 34.24 8.79 10.18
C THR A 228 34.80 8.54 11.59
N ASN A 229 35.62 7.50 11.75
CA ASN A 229 36.42 7.34 12.97
C ASN A 229 37.79 7.94 12.72
N GLY A 230 38.29 8.78 13.63
CA GLY A 230 39.60 9.41 13.55
C GLY A 230 39.54 10.91 13.84
N LEU A 231 40.47 11.66 13.28
CA LEU A 231 40.53 13.12 13.48
C LEU A 231 39.56 13.83 12.54
N ALA A 232 38.70 14.67 13.10
CA ALA A 232 37.80 15.55 12.35
C ALA A 232 37.81 16.97 12.94
N LEU A 233 37.58 17.98 12.09
CA LEU A 233 37.37 19.35 12.53
C LEU A 233 35.99 19.46 13.17
N MET A 234 35.94 19.63 14.48
CA MET A 234 34.73 19.72 15.28
C MET A 234 34.64 21.05 16.00
N PRO A 235 33.51 21.72 16.14
CA PRO A 235 33.34 22.92 16.94
C PRO A 235 33.49 22.58 18.43
N THR A 236 34.47 23.18 19.09
CA THR A 236 34.77 22.92 20.51
C THR A 236 34.50 24.13 21.40
N ASN A 237 34.55 25.32 20.86
CA ASN A 237 34.32 26.55 21.59
C ASN A 237 33.62 27.61 20.72
N VAL A 238 33.14 28.66 21.39
CA VAL A 238 32.61 29.87 20.74
C VAL A 238 33.57 31.00 21.07
N ASP A 239 33.98 31.79 20.08
CA ASP A 239 34.85 32.92 20.29
C ASP A 239 34.12 34.13 20.93
N LEU A 240 34.82 35.20 21.18
CA LEU A 240 34.27 36.42 21.77
C LEU A 240 33.23 37.13 20.89
N PHE A 241 33.15 36.78 19.61
CA PHE A 241 32.22 37.36 18.63
C PHE A 241 31.01 36.46 18.40
N GLY A 242 31.00 35.26 19.00
CA GLY A 242 29.92 34.28 18.83
C GLY A 242 30.15 33.27 17.71
N ASP A 243 31.33 33.28 17.08
CA ASP A 243 31.66 32.34 16.01
C ASP A 243 32.20 31.01 16.58
N LEU A 244 31.82 29.89 15.90
CA LEU A 244 32.28 28.55 16.29
C LEU A 244 33.77 28.35 15.96
N VAL A 245 34.54 27.96 16.97
CA VAL A 245 35.95 27.62 16.82
C VAL A 245 36.10 26.13 16.60
N PHE A 246 36.66 25.75 15.44
CA PHE A 246 36.87 24.36 15.07
C PHE A 246 38.28 23.89 15.43
N THR A 247 38.38 22.73 16.08
CA THR A 247 39.66 22.09 16.39
C THR A 247 39.65 20.64 15.90
N GLU A 248 40.80 20.11 15.57
CA GLU A 248 40.92 18.67 15.27
C GLU A 248 40.73 17.89 16.56
N THR A 249 39.68 17.05 16.56
CA THR A 249 39.29 16.22 17.68
C THR A 249 39.10 14.80 17.20
N GLU A 250 39.47 13.83 18.03
CA GLU A 250 39.18 12.42 17.75
C GLU A 250 37.68 12.17 17.88
N VAL A 251 37.08 11.74 16.79
CA VAL A 251 35.64 11.37 16.70
C VAL A 251 35.49 9.88 16.56
N GLN A 252 34.50 9.34 17.25
CA GLN A 252 34.14 7.91 17.18
C GLN A 252 32.63 7.79 17.05
N ILE A 253 32.19 6.72 16.39
CA ILE A 253 30.77 6.35 16.28
C ILE A 253 30.53 5.16 17.19
N ASP A 254 29.48 5.21 18.01
CA ASP A 254 29.04 4.05 18.81
C ASP A 254 28.21 3.09 17.95
N GLU A 255 28.90 2.41 17.02
CA GLU A 255 28.29 1.43 16.14
C GLU A 255 27.59 0.28 16.89
N PRO A 256 28.15 -0.26 18.00
CA PRO A 256 27.50 -1.30 18.78
C PRO A 256 26.11 -0.89 19.28
N ALA A 257 25.94 0.29 19.83
CA ALA A 257 24.66 0.78 20.32
C ALA A 257 23.65 0.96 19.18
N LEU A 258 24.06 1.53 18.04
CA LEU A 258 23.19 1.70 16.88
C LEU A 258 22.77 0.38 16.24
N LEU A 259 23.68 -0.59 16.18
CA LEU A 259 23.41 -1.93 15.69
C LEU A 259 22.41 -2.68 16.59
N ASP A 260 22.52 -2.50 17.91
CA ASP A 260 21.64 -3.13 18.88
C ASP A 260 20.21 -2.58 18.79
N ILE A 261 20.05 -1.27 18.67
CA ILE A 261 18.75 -0.60 18.43
C ILE A 261 18.10 -1.18 17.15
N ALA A 262 18.85 -1.24 16.05
CA ALA A 262 18.33 -1.75 14.78
C ALA A 262 17.90 -3.22 14.90
N ARG A 263 18.72 -4.07 15.50
CA ARG A 263 18.41 -5.51 15.69
C ARG A 263 17.19 -5.74 16.58
N THR A 264 17.07 -5.01 17.68
CA THR A 264 15.94 -5.10 18.62
C THR A 264 14.61 -4.80 17.94
N THR A 265 14.60 -3.87 16.98
CA THR A 265 13.38 -3.43 16.28
C THR A 265 13.12 -4.13 14.94
N GLY A 266 14.01 -5.03 14.53
CA GLY A 266 13.93 -5.69 13.21
C GLY A 266 14.28 -4.78 12.04
N GLY A 267 14.96 -3.66 12.29
CA GLY A 267 15.52 -2.77 11.29
C GLY A 267 16.95 -3.16 10.88
N LYS A 268 17.67 -2.20 10.32
CA LYS A 268 19.04 -2.38 9.86
C LYS A 268 19.92 -1.17 10.20
N TYR A 269 21.16 -1.44 10.57
CA TYR A 269 22.19 -0.42 10.77
C TYR A 269 22.91 -0.11 9.45
N PHE A 270 23.18 1.16 9.22
CA PHE A 270 23.95 1.67 8.09
C PHE A 270 25.02 2.62 8.58
N ARG A 271 26.13 2.64 7.86
CA ARG A 271 27.19 3.60 8.09
C ARG A 271 27.36 4.54 6.90
N ALA A 272 27.33 5.84 7.16
CA ALA A 272 27.52 6.89 6.16
C ALA A 272 28.81 7.67 6.45
N THR A 273 29.86 7.32 5.72
CA THR A 273 31.20 7.95 5.83
C THR A 273 31.44 9.03 4.77
N SER A 274 30.50 9.20 3.85
CA SER A 274 30.54 10.19 2.76
C SER A 274 29.12 10.52 2.29
N ASN A 275 28.97 11.64 1.58
CA ASN A 275 27.69 12.03 0.99
C ASN A 275 27.13 10.96 0.04
N SER A 276 27.99 10.28 -0.72
CA SER A 276 27.57 9.22 -1.64
C SER A 276 27.08 7.97 -0.89
N THR A 277 27.74 7.57 0.19
CA THR A 277 27.28 6.44 1.02
C THR A 277 25.97 6.76 1.73
N LEU A 278 25.79 7.98 2.23
CA LEU A 278 24.55 8.43 2.85
C LEU A 278 23.37 8.37 1.84
N GLN A 279 23.59 8.81 0.60
CA GLN A 279 22.59 8.70 -0.45
C GLN A 279 22.22 7.23 -0.78
N GLN A 280 23.21 6.34 -0.83
CA GLN A 280 22.97 4.91 -1.05
C GLN A 280 22.14 4.28 0.08
N VAL A 281 22.40 4.64 1.33
CA VAL A 281 21.63 4.20 2.50
C VAL A 281 20.16 4.56 2.37
N TYR A 282 19.84 5.79 2.02
CA TYR A 282 18.45 6.19 1.81
C TYR A 282 17.78 5.46 0.66
N GLN A 283 18.52 5.19 -0.44
CA GLN A 283 18.00 4.38 -1.55
C GLN A 283 17.70 2.93 -1.11
N GLU A 284 18.58 2.33 -0.27
CA GLU A 284 18.36 0.98 0.26
C GLU A 284 17.14 0.93 1.18
N ILE A 285 16.97 1.87 2.09
CA ILE A 285 15.78 1.99 2.95
C ILE A 285 14.52 2.12 2.08
N ASN A 286 14.59 2.92 1.01
CA ASN A 286 13.50 3.08 0.07
C ASN A 286 13.11 1.75 -0.60
N GLN A 287 14.08 0.92 -0.99
CA GLN A 287 13.82 -0.38 -1.61
C GLN A 287 13.24 -1.39 -0.60
N LEU A 288 13.79 -1.43 0.63
CA LEU A 288 13.35 -2.35 1.68
C LEU A 288 11.88 -2.14 2.05
N GLU A 289 11.46 -0.89 2.18
CA GLU A 289 10.10 -0.58 2.59
C GLU A 289 9.09 -0.62 1.42
N LYS A 290 9.47 -0.24 0.20
CA LYS A 290 8.63 -0.40 -0.98
C LYS A 290 8.32 -1.86 -1.32
N SER A 291 9.26 -2.78 -1.09
CA SER A 291 9.04 -4.21 -1.36
C SER A 291 7.96 -4.83 -0.48
N GLN A 292 7.75 -4.33 0.73
CA GLN A 292 6.72 -4.81 1.65
C GLN A 292 5.30 -4.35 1.26
N ILE A 293 5.17 -3.20 0.61
CA ILE A 293 3.88 -2.67 0.15
C ILE A 293 3.40 -3.41 -1.12
N ASN A 294 4.32 -3.77 -2.00
CA ASN A 294 4.01 -4.46 -3.27
C ASN A 294 3.48 -5.90 -3.11
N SER A 295 3.46 -6.47 -1.92
CA SER A 295 2.96 -7.83 -1.69
C SER A 295 1.43 -7.95 -1.67
N SER A 296 0.67 -6.87 -1.58
CA SER A 296 -0.80 -6.89 -1.66
C SER A 296 -1.28 -6.46 -3.05
N LYS A 297 -1.38 -7.40 -3.98
CA LYS A 297 -2.03 -7.18 -5.28
C LYS A 297 -3.50 -6.87 -5.05
N MET A 298 -3.94 -5.65 -5.40
CA MET A 298 -5.36 -5.32 -5.45
C MET A 298 -5.94 -5.81 -6.77
N TYR A 299 -6.96 -6.66 -6.65
CA TYR A 299 -7.73 -7.15 -7.78
C TYR A 299 -8.99 -6.32 -7.93
N ASN A 300 -9.08 -5.52 -8.97
CA ASN A 300 -10.31 -4.84 -9.33
C ASN A 300 -11.15 -5.76 -10.22
N TYR A 301 -12.31 -6.18 -9.71
CA TYR A 301 -13.22 -7.07 -10.41
C TYR A 301 -14.30 -6.29 -11.15
N LYS A 302 -14.47 -6.59 -12.45
CA LYS A 302 -15.59 -6.10 -13.25
C LYS A 302 -16.52 -7.28 -13.54
N GLU A 303 -17.70 -7.25 -12.94
CA GLU A 303 -18.70 -8.33 -13.06
C GLU A 303 -19.64 -8.11 -14.24
N PHE A 304 -19.96 -9.18 -14.98
CA PHE A 304 -20.81 -9.13 -16.17
C PHE A 304 -22.18 -9.79 -15.97
N TYR A 305 -22.49 -10.29 -14.78
CA TYR A 305 -23.74 -11.01 -14.52
C TYR A 305 -24.99 -10.15 -14.77
N ILE A 306 -24.91 -8.83 -14.57
CA ILE A 306 -26.03 -7.89 -14.78
C ILE A 306 -26.47 -7.91 -16.26
N PHE A 307 -25.55 -7.96 -17.20
CA PHE A 307 -25.87 -8.03 -18.62
C PHE A 307 -26.60 -9.34 -18.97
N LEU A 308 -26.20 -10.45 -18.36
CA LEU A 308 -26.84 -11.76 -18.54
C LEU A 308 -28.25 -11.78 -17.95
N LEU A 309 -28.49 -11.12 -16.81
CA LEU A 309 -29.81 -10.97 -16.22
C LEU A 309 -30.74 -10.13 -17.10
N TRP A 310 -30.26 -9.01 -17.65
CA TRP A 310 -31.02 -8.21 -18.58
C TRP A 310 -31.35 -8.97 -19.86
N ALA A 311 -30.42 -9.74 -20.39
CA ALA A 311 -30.69 -10.61 -21.56
C ALA A 311 -31.75 -11.69 -21.26
N ALA A 312 -31.66 -12.34 -20.10
CA ALA A 312 -32.65 -13.30 -19.65
C ALA A 312 -34.04 -12.65 -19.49
N LEU A 313 -34.12 -11.47 -18.88
CA LEU A 313 -35.35 -10.72 -18.70
C LEU A 313 -35.97 -10.32 -20.07
N ALA A 314 -35.16 -9.81 -20.97
CA ALA A 314 -35.60 -9.42 -22.31
C ALA A 314 -36.19 -10.62 -23.08
N LEU A 315 -35.56 -11.80 -22.99
CA LEU A 315 -36.06 -13.02 -23.59
C LEU A 315 -37.37 -13.49 -22.95
N LEU A 316 -37.53 -13.35 -21.62
CA LEU A 316 -38.77 -13.66 -20.92
C LEU A 316 -39.94 -12.78 -21.38
N VAL A 317 -39.68 -11.46 -21.44
CA VAL A 317 -40.70 -10.49 -21.91
C VAL A 317 -41.09 -10.79 -23.35
N LEU A 318 -40.13 -11.09 -24.20
CA LEU A 318 -40.36 -11.44 -25.61
C LEU A 318 -41.14 -12.75 -25.74
N ASP A 319 -40.84 -13.81 -24.94
CA ASP A 319 -41.61 -15.06 -24.89
C ASP A 319 -43.07 -14.81 -24.45
N ALA A 320 -43.24 -13.98 -23.40
CA ALA A 320 -44.59 -13.63 -22.90
C ALA A 320 -45.39 -12.84 -23.94
N PHE A 321 -44.74 -11.86 -24.61
CA PHE A 321 -45.37 -11.05 -25.65
C PHE A 321 -45.85 -11.93 -26.84
N PHE A 322 -44.98 -12.82 -27.35
CA PHE A 322 -45.37 -13.71 -28.47
C PHE A 322 -46.46 -14.69 -28.08
N ARG A 323 -46.44 -15.25 -26.85
CA ARG A 323 -47.51 -16.10 -26.35
C ARG A 323 -48.83 -15.35 -26.28
N TRP A 324 -48.83 -14.16 -25.67
CA TRP A 324 -50.02 -13.31 -25.57
C TRP A 324 -50.57 -12.96 -26.96
N TRP A 325 -49.71 -12.60 -27.91
CA TRP A 325 -50.11 -12.29 -29.28
C TRP A 325 -50.71 -13.51 -29.99
N ILE A 326 -50.08 -14.69 -29.91
CA ILE A 326 -50.60 -15.93 -30.52
C ILE A 326 -51.96 -16.30 -29.93
N TYR A 327 -52.12 -16.22 -28.60
CA TYR A 327 -53.42 -16.50 -27.96
C TYR A 327 -54.51 -15.53 -28.44
N LYS A 328 -54.19 -14.27 -28.65
CA LYS A 328 -55.16 -13.26 -29.12
C LYS A 328 -55.65 -13.51 -30.55
N PHE A 329 -54.90 -14.24 -31.37
CA PHE A 329 -55.29 -14.59 -32.75
C PHE A 329 -55.98 -15.98 -32.87
N ILE A 330 -56.00 -16.75 -31.80
CA ILE A 330 -56.60 -18.10 -31.77
C ILE A 330 -57.95 -18.07 -31.05
N THR A 331 -58.23 -17.07 -30.23
CA THR A 331 -59.53 -16.78 -29.62
C THR A 331 -60.29 -15.74 -30.42
#